data_15394304a401d21bdd7ea096e2ee1c86
#
_entry.id   15394304a401d21bdd7ea096e2ee1c86
#
_cell.length_a   1.000
_cell.length_b   1.000
_cell.length_c   1.000
_cell.angle_alpha   90.00
_cell.angle_beta   90.00
_cell.angle_gamma   90.00
#
_symmetry.space_group_name_H-M   'P 1'
#
loop_
_entity.id
_entity.type
_entity.pdbx_description
1 polymer ?
#
loop_
_entity_poly.entity_id
_entity_poly.type
_entity_poly.pdbx_seq_one_letter_code
_entity_poly.pdbx_strand_id
1 'polypeptide(L)'
;DSRVSRGLGDVYKRQYHKLSGMTGTAETEAKELWDIYELDVVVVQTNKPIIRADQNDLVFKTGREKYQAIINEIEELRAAGRPVLVGTTSVEVSELLSRMLKMKKVPHQVLNAKLHQKEAEVVTEAGKAGTVTIATNMAGRGTDIKLGKGVKDGGGLAIIGTERHDSRRVDRQLRGRSGRQG
;
A
#
# COMPACT_ATOMS: atom_id res chain seq x y z
N ASP A 1 -22.85 7.14 -1.90
CA ASP A 1 -23.17 7.93 -3.10
C ASP A 1 -21.94 8.71 -3.56
N SER A 2 -20.98 7.98 -4.13
CA SER A 2 -19.68 8.53 -4.55
C SER A 2 -19.75 9.44 -5.79
N ARG A 3 -20.87 9.44 -6.49
CA ARG A 3 -21.08 10.24 -7.73
C ARG A 3 -21.35 11.71 -7.44
N VAL A 4 -22.03 12.05 -6.35
CA VAL A 4 -22.35 13.44 -5.98
C VAL A 4 -21.11 14.19 -5.50
N SER A 5 -20.23 13.51 -4.76
CA SER A 5 -18.95 14.10 -4.31
C SER A 5 -17.97 14.36 -5.47
N ARG A 6 -17.99 13.53 -6.53
CA ARG A 6 -17.17 13.74 -7.72
C ARG A 6 -17.61 15.01 -8.50
N GLY A 7 -18.91 15.26 -8.61
CA GLY A 7 -19.44 16.41 -9.35
C GLY A 7 -18.98 17.76 -8.80
N LEU A 8 -18.97 17.96 -7.48
CA LEU A 8 -18.53 19.22 -6.87
C LEU A 8 -17.01 19.44 -7.04
N GLY A 9 -16.21 18.40 -6.88
CA GLY A 9 -14.76 18.47 -7.09
C GLY A 9 -14.40 18.79 -8.54
N ASP A 10 -15.11 18.24 -9.48
CA ASP A 10 -14.89 18.45 -10.92
C ASP A 10 -15.25 19.87 -11.34
N VAL A 11 -16.39 20.40 -10.89
CA VAL A 11 -16.80 21.79 -11.16
C VAL A 11 -15.78 22.78 -10.61
N TYR A 12 -15.31 22.56 -9.38
CA TYR A 12 -14.32 23.43 -8.76
C TYR A 12 -12.97 23.41 -9.50
N LYS A 13 -12.46 22.24 -9.86
CA LYS A 13 -11.17 22.11 -10.55
C LYS A 13 -11.17 22.73 -11.94
N ARG A 14 -12.28 22.64 -12.67
CA ARG A 14 -12.44 23.24 -14.01
C ARG A 14 -12.46 24.77 -14.00
N GLN A 15 -12.59 25.41 -12.83
CA GLN A 15 -12.55 26.87 -12.71
C GLN A 15 -11.14 27.45 -12.81
N TYR A 16 -10.10 26.61 -12.71
CA TYR A 16 -8.71 27.06 -12.83
C TYR A 16 -8.27 27.11 -14.30
N HIS A 17 -7.63 28.21 -14.69
CA HIS A 17 -7.06 28.35 -16.04
C HIS A 17 -5.88 27.38 -16.29
N LYS A 18 -5.19 26.97 -15.22
CA LYS A 18 -4.12 25.98 -15.26
C LYS A 18 -4.32 24.98 -14.13
N LEU A 19 -4.39 23.73 -14.50
CA LEU A 19 -4.51 22.63 -13.56
C LEU A 19 -3.41 21.62 -13.85
N SER A 20 -2.65 21.25 -12.84
CA SER A 20 -1.63 20.20 -12.96
C SER A 20 -1.45 19.48 -11.63
N GLY A 21 -0.86 18.29 -11.66
CA GLY A 21 -0.56 17.52 -10.47
C GLY A 21 0.55 16.49 -10.73
N MET A 22 1.10 15.95 -9.67
CA MET A 22 2.09 14.88 -9.74
C MET A 22 1.64 13.69 -8.90
N THR A 23 1.74 12.50 -9.47
CA THR A 23 1.48 11.24 -8.77
C THR A 23 2.22 10.10 -9.45
N GLY A 24 2.61 9.09 -8.69
CA GLY A 24 3.24 7.87 -9.23
C GLY A 24 2.27 6.89 -9.91
N THR A 25 0.98 7.21 -10.02
CA THR A 25 -0.06 6.27 -10.47
C THR A 25 -1.08 6.86 -11.46
N ALA A 26 -0.80 8.02 -12.06
CA ALA A 26 -1.72 8.65 -13.01
C ALA A 26 -1.85 7.89 -14.35
N GLU A 27 -0.82 7.17 -14.76
CA GLU A 27 -0.78 6.46 -16.05
C GLU A 27 -1.99 5.54 -16.28
N THR A 28 -2.45 4.85 -15.24
CA THR A 28 -3.62 3.96 -15.32
C THR A 28 -4.94 4.70 -15.51
N GLU A 29 -4.98 5.97 -15.16
CA GLU A 29 -6.17 6.84 -15.18
C GLU A 29 -6.04 7.94 -16.26
N ALA A 30 -5.10 7.80 -17.19
CA ALA A 30 -4.83 8.82 -18.20
C ALA A 30 -6.09 9.19 -19.01
N LYS A 31 -6.87 8.17 -19.41
CA LYS A 31 -8.12 8.39 -20.12
C LYS A 31 -9.14 9.18 -19.29
N GLU A 32 -9.32 8.83 -18.02
CA GLU A 32 -10.24 9.55 -17.12
C GLU A 32 -9.81 11.01 -16.92
N LEU A 33 -8.49 11.23 -16.77
CA LEU A 33 -7.94 12.59 -16.63
C LEU A 33 -8.15 13.43 -17.88
N TRP A 34 -8.04 12.83 -19.05
CA TRP A 34 -8.34 13.50 -20.33
C TRP A 34 -9.83 13.78 -20.49
N ASP A 35 -10.68 12.75 -20.30
CA ASP A 35 -12.14 12.88 -20.50
C ASP A 35 -12.80 13.90 -19.55
N ILE A 36 -12.25 14.06 -18.34
CA ILE A 36 -12.83 14.95 -17.32
C ILE A 36 -12.18 16.34 -17.32
N TYR A 37 -10.87 16.42 -17.43
CA TYR A 37 -10.10 17.65 -17.20
C TYR A 37 -9.28 18.10 -18.41
N GLU A 38 -9.29 17.36 -19.50
CA GLU A 38 -8.43 17.59 -20.69
C GLU A 38 -6.93 17.65 -20.33
N LEU A 39 -6.53 16.83 -19.33
CA LEU A 39 -5.16 16.77 -18.87
C LEU A 39 -4.42 15.57 -19.48
N ASP A 40 -3.30 15.84 -20.12
CA ASP A 40 -2.35 14.82 -20.53
C ASP A 40 -1.56 14.25 -19.34
N VAL A 41 -1.22 12.97 -19.44
CA VAL A 41 -0.34 12.29 -18.49
C VAL A 41 1.04 12.07 -19.11
N VAL A 42 2.01 12.81 -18.59
CA VAL A 42 3.41 12.65 -18.98
C VAL A 42 4.12 11.75 -17.97
N VAL A 43 4.65 10.62 -18.45
CA VAL A 43 5.40 9.68 -17.59
C VAL A 43 6.86 10.10 -17.53
N VAL A 44 7.30 10.54 -16.35
CA VAL A 44 8.70 10.85 -16.08
C VAL A 44 9.39 9.58 -15.61
N GLN A 45 10.47 9.19 -16.28
CA GLN A 45 11.24 8.00 -15.93
C GLN A 45 11.91 8.16 -14.55
N THR A 46 12.04 7.06 -13.83
CA THR A 46 12.72 7.05 -12.53
C THR A 46 14.22 7.33 -12.71
N ASN A 47 14.83 8.07 -11.78
CA ASN A 47 16.27 8.37 -11.81
C ASN A 47 17.13 7.09 -11.70
N LYS A 48 16.65 6.08 -10.98
CA LYS A 48 17.32 4.77 -10.84
C LYS A 48 16.40 3.66 -11.31
N PRO A 49 16.95 2.55 -11.83
CA PRO A 49 16.14 1.37 -12.16
C PRO A 49 15.34 0.89 -10.95
N ILE A 50 14.13 0.40 -11.21
CA ILE A 50 13.30 -0.23 -10.18
C ILE A 50 13.89 -1.62 -9.89
N ILE A 51 14.35 -1.82 -8.65
CA ILE A 51 14.92 -3.10 -8.19
C ILE A 51 13.92 -3.96 -7.41
N ARG A 52 12.70 -3.44 -7.17
CA ARG A 52 11.63 -4.20 -6.52
C ARG A 52 11.26 -5.43 -7.34
N ALA A 53 11.26 -6.60 -6.70
CA ALA A 53 10.79 -7.85 -7.30
C ALA A 53 9.28 -8.01 -7.07
N ASP A 54 8.49 -7.82 -8.11
CA ASP A 54 7.04 -8.05 -8.06
C ASP A 54 6.77 -9.55 -8.33
N GLN A 55 6.21 -10.26 -7.34
CA GLN A 55 5.85 -11.67 -7.43
C GLN A 55 4.51 -11.84 -8.15
N ASN A 56 4.27 -13.04 -8.68
CA ASN A 56 2.98 -13.41 -9.25
C ASN A 56 1.92 -13.55 -8.14
N ASP A 57 0.65 -13.33 -8.53
CA ASP A 57 -0.47 -13.56 -7.62
C ASP A 57 -0.63 -15.05 -7.31
N LEU A 58 -0.90 -15.34 -6.04
CA LEU A 58 -1.26 -16.68 -5.58
C LEU A 58 -2.78 -16.78 -5.49
N VAL A 59 -3.34 -17.83 -6.10
CA VAL A 59 -4.78 -18.09 -6.10
C VAL A 59 -5.09 -19.27 -5.20
N PHE A 60 -6.03 -19.10 -4.28
CA PHE A 60 -6.41 -20.12 -3.30
C PHE A 60 -7.87 -20.55 -3.52
N LYS A 61 -8.18 -21.81 -3.21
CA LYS A 61 -9.55 -22.33 -3.32
C LYS A 61 -10.47 -21.78 -2.24
N THR A 62 -9.92 -21.47 -1.06
CA THR A 62 -10.68 -20.99 0.10
C THR A 62 -10.02 -19.80 0.76
N GLY A 63 -10.83 -18.94 1.39
CA GLY A 63 -10.32 -17.83 2.20
C GLY A 63 -9.44 -18.30 3.37
N ARG A 64 -9.75 -19.47 3.94
CA ARG A 64 -8.95 -20.05 5.03
C ARG A 64 -7.52 -20.37 4.57
N GLU A 65 -7.37 -21.03 3.43
CA GLU A 65 -6.05 -21.33 2.83
C GLU A 65 -5.28 -20.04 2.54
N LYS A 66 -5.95 -19.04 1.95
CA LYS A 66 -5.37 -17.72 1.68
C LYS A 66 -4.81 -17.08 2.94
N TYR A 67 -5.61 -16.96 3.98
CA TYR A 67 -5.14 -16.31 5.21
C TYR A 67 -4.05 -17.10 5.93
N GLN A 68 -4.09 -18.44 5.89
CA GLN A 68 -3.01 -19.26 6.44
C GLN A 68 -1.71 -19.05 5.66
N ALA A 69 -1.76 -18.99 4.34
CA ALA A 69 -0.59 -18.70 3.51
C ALA A 69 0.00 -17.31 3.80
N ILE A 70 -0.86 -16.30 3.95
CA ILE A 70 -0.43 -14.94 4.34
C ILE A 70 0.31 -14.95 5.67
N ILE A 71 -0.23 -15.65 6.68
CA ILE A 71 0.40 -15.74 8.00
C ILE A 71 1.75 -16.45 7.92
N ASN A 72 1.86 -17.55 7.19
CA ASN A 72 3.11 -18.26 7.01
C ASN A 72 4.19 -17.39 6.34
N GLU A 73 3.82 -16.68 5.26
CA GLU A 73 4.70 -15.74 4.56
C GLU A 73 5.18 -14.61 5.49
N ILE A 74 4.28 -14.06 6.34
CA ILE A 74 4.65 -13.07 7.36
C ILE A 74 5.68 -13.63 8.33
N GLU A 75 5.48 -14.86 8.83
CA GLU A 75 6.39 -15.50 9.77
C GLU A 75 7.79 -15.72 9.13
N GLU A 76 7.85 -16.19 7.88
CA GLU A 76 9.09 -16.40 7.12
C GLU A 76 9.86 -15.09 6.88
N LEU A 77 9.18 -14.07 6.35
CA LEU A 77 9.81 -12.78 6.06
C LEU A 77 10.30 -12.10 7.34
N ARG A 78 9.52 -12.18 8.42
CA ARG A 78 9.90 -11.65 9.73
C ARG A 78 11.13 -12.39 10.30
N ALA A 79 11.17 -13.72 10.19
CA ALA A 79 12.31 -14.53 10.62
C ALA A 79 13.58 -14.19 9.84
N ALA A 80 13.45 -13.82 8.56
CA ALA A 80 14.54 -13.30 7.74
C ALA A 80 14.94 -11.84 8.08
N GLY A 81 14.34 -11.23 9.11
CA GLY A 81 14.64 -9.86 9.54
C GLY A 81 14.03 -8.76 8.63
N ARG A 82 13.17 -9.13 7.69
CA ARG A 82 12.53 -8.14 6.80
C ARG A 82 11.30 -7.50 7.47
N PRO A 83 11.11 -6.18 7.35
CA PRO A 83 9.84 -5.56 7.69
C PRO A 83 8.76 -5.98 6.68
N VAL A 84 7.54 -6.21 7.16
CA VAL A 84 6.41 -6.65 6.36
C VAL A 84 5.26 -5.66 6.47
N LEU A 85 4.80 -5.15 5.32
CA LEU A 85 3.59 -4.36 5.22
C LEU A 85 2.48 -5.19 4.56
N VAL A 86 1.43 -5.46 5.30
CA VAL A 86 0.26 -6.21 4.81
C VAL A 86 -0.83 -5.23 4.43
N GLY A 87 -1.13 -5.12 3.14
CA GLY A 87 -2.22 -4.30 2.62
C GLY A 87 -3.54 -5.05 2.61
N THR A 88 -4.57 -4.48 3.23
CA THR A 88 -5.92 -5.04 3.28
C THR A 88 -6.93 -4.13 2.59
N THR A 89 -7.97 -4.72 2.02
CA THR A 89 -9.03 -4.00 1.31
C THR A 89 -10.07 -3.40 2.26
N SER A 90 -10.20 -3.96 3.47
CA SER A 90 -11.17 -3.50 4.45
C SER A 90 -10.63 -3.55 5.89
N VAL A 91 -11.32 -2.86 6.79
CA VAL A 91 -11.03 -2.86 8.23
C VAL A 91 -11.26 -4.24 8.83
N GLU A 92 -12.31 -4.93 8.39
CA GLU A 92 -12.68 -6.28 8.86
C GLU A 92 -11.57 -7.29 8.58
N VAL A 93 -10.99 -7.25 7.37
CA VAL A 93 -9.85 -8.11 6.99
C VAL A 93 -8.63 -7.78 7.83
N SER A 94 -8.37 -6.50 8.10
CA SER A 94 -7.25 -6.08 8.96
C SER A 94 -7.40 -6.60 10.39
N GLU A 95 -8.61 -6.55 10.95
CA GLU A 95 -8.93 -7.06 12.28
C GLU A 95 -8.87 -8.59 12.36
N LEU A 96 -9.32 -9.28 11.29
CA LEU A 96 -9.22 -10.75 11.20
C LEU A 96 -7.76 -11.20 11.21
N LEU A 97 -6.92 -10.63 10.36
CA LEU A 97 -5.49 -10.94 10.32
C LEU A 97 -4.79 -10.61 11.64
N SER A 98 -5.14 -9.48 12.24
CA SER A 98 -4.62 -9.11 13.57
C SER A 98 -4.94 -10.17 14.63
N ARG A 99 -6.17 -10.68 14.66
CA ARG A 99 -6.54 -11.77 15.58
C ARG A 99 -5.73 -13.04 15.32
N MET A 100 -5.57 -13.43 14.04
CA MET A 100 -4.78 -14.61 13.67
C MET A 100 -3.31 -14.48 14.09
N LEU A 101 -2.68 -13.31 13.85
CA LEU A 101 -1.30 -13.05 14.27
C LEU A 101 -1.15 -13.03 15.80
N LYS A 102 -2.14 -12.51 16.53
CA LYS A 102 -2.15 -12.59 18.01
C LYS A 102 -2.20 -14.03 18.52
N MET A 103 -3.02 -14.89 17.92
CA MET A 103 -3.06 -16.32 18.27
C MET A 103 -1.71 -17.01 18.03
N LYS A 104 -0.98 -16.61 16.99
CA LYS A 104 0.37 -17.07 16.68
C LYS A 104 1.47 -16.37 17.49
N LYS A 105 1.10 -15.44 18.37
CA LYS A 105 2.04 -14.62 19.16
C LYS A 105 3.03 -13.82 18.32
N VAL A 106 2.64 -13.42 17.11
CA VAL A 106 3.43 -12.56 16.23
C VAL A 106 3.15 -11.10 16.60
N PRO A 107 4.15 -10.34 17.10
CA PRO A 107 4.00 -8.91 17.35
C PRO A 107 3.72 -8.16 16.05
N HIS A 108 2.72 -7.31 16.05
CA HIS A 108 2.35 -6.51 14.87
C HIS A 108 1.62 -5.23 15.28
N GLN A 109 1.55 -4.31 14.36
CA GLN A 109 0.80 -3.05 14.47
C GLN A 109 -0.29 -3.00 13.41
N VAL A 110 -1.38 -2.26 13.70
CA VAL A 110 -2.50 -2.10 12.77
C VAL A 110 -2.74 -0.63 12.51
N LEU A 111 -2.74 -0.28 11.22
CA LEU A 111 -3.10 1.03 10.70
C LEU A 111 -4.44 0.93 9.97
N ASN A 112 -5.48 1.45 10.58
CA ASN A 112 -6.80 1.55 9.95
C ASN A 112 -7.47 2.87 10.33
N ALA A 113 -8.60 3.17 9.70
CA ALA A 113 -9.33 4.41 9.89
C ALA A 113 -9.78 4.68 11.37
N LYS A 114 -9.72 3.68 12.24
CA LYS A 114 -10.08 3.83 13.66
C LYS A 114 -8.92 4.32 14.55
N LEU A 115 -7.67 4.30 14.06
CA LEU A 115 -6.46 4.50 14.87
C LEU A 115 -5.58 5.68 14.41
N HIS A 116 -6.17 6.74 13.88
CA HIS A 116 -5.45 7.89 13.28
C HIS A 116 -4.42 8.56 14.20
N GLN A 117 -4.64 8.58 15.52
CA GLN A 117 -3.76 9.33 16.43
C GLN A 117 -2.33 8.77 16.55
N LYS A 118 -2.11 7.49 16.19
CA LYS A 118 -0.80 6.82 16.26
C LYS A 118 -0.20 6.54 14.88
N GLU A 119 -0.81 7.04 13.82
CA GLU A 119 -0.42 6.70 12.45
C GLU A 119 1.06 7.03 12.17
N ALA A 120 1.51 8.21 12.54
CA ALA A 120 2.89 8.65 12.31
C ALA A 120 3.92 7.78 13.06
N GLU A 121 3.62 7.39 14.30
CA GLU A 121 4.48 6.51 15.09
C GLU A 121 4.58 5.12 14.45
N VAL A 122 3.44 4.54 14.07
CA VAL A 122 3.38 3.21 13.46
C VAL A 122 4.11 3.19 12.12
N VAL A 123 3.96 4.23 11.28
CA VAL A 123 4.68 4.33 10.01
C VAL A 123 6.18 4.47 10.22
N THR A 124 6.60 5.20 11.25
CA THR A 124 8.03 5.33 11.60
C THR A 124 8.64 3.98 11.99
N GLU A 125 7.89 3.16 12.72
CA GLU A 125 8.36 1.82 13.13
C GLU A 125 8.29 0.78 12.01
N ALA A 126 7.39 0.98 11.02
CA ALA A 126 7.11 -0.01 9.97
C ALA A 126 8.30 -0.41 9.09
N GLY A 127 9.36 0.41 9.07
CA GLY A 127 10.60 0.12 8.32
C GLY A 127 11.70 -0.58 9.12
N LYS A 128 11.48 -0.87 10.40
CA LYS A 128 12.47 -1.56 11.25
C LYS A 128 12.48 -3.07 10.98
N ALA A 129 13.65 -3.69 11.14
CA ALA A 129 13.82 -5.12 10.91
C ALA A 129 12.81 -5.97 11.70
N GLY A 130 12.17 -6.92 11.03
CA GLY A 130 11.23 -7.87 11.62
C GLY A 130 9.91 -7.26 12.12
N THR A 131 9.61 -6.00 11.78
CA THR A 131 8.33 -5.35 12.12
C THR A 131 7.23 -5.81 11.17
N VAL A 132 6.04 -6.10 11.70
CA VAL A 132 4.85 -6.43 10.90
C VAL A 132 3.81 -5.33 11.08
N THR A 133 3.37 -4.75 9.97
CA THR A 133 2.34 -3.70 9.95
C THR A 133 1.20 -4.10 9.03
N ILE A 134 -0.02 -4.15 9.54
CA ILE A 134 -1.23 -4.34 8.75
C ILE A 134 -1.82 -2.95 8.46
N ALA A 135 -2.05 -2.62 7.22
CA ALA A 135 -2.60 -1.32 6.82
C ALA A 135 -3.76 -1.48 5.85
N THR A 136 -4.85 -0.75 6.07
CA THR A 136 -5.85 -0.56 5.02
C THR A 136 -5.31 0.40 3.96
N ASN A 137 -5.84 0.34 2.74
CA ASN A 137 -5.31 1.06 1.56
C ASN A 137 -5.02 2.54 1.76
N MET A 138 -5.84 3.22 2.55
CA MET A 138 -5.73 4.67 2.74
C MET A 138 -4.83 5.05 3.93
N ALA A 139 -4.51 4.09 4.80
CA ALA A 139 -3.69 4.34 5.98
C ALA A 139 -2.23 4.58 5.61
N GLY A 140 -1.58 5.56 6.23
CA GLY A 140 -0.20 5.94 5.98
C GLY A 140 0.04 6.61 4.61
N ARG A 141 -1.00 7.06 3.92
CA ARG A 141 -0.85 7.79 2.65
C ARG A 141 -0.14 9.12 2.87
N GLY A 142 0.83 9.43 2.00
CA GLY A 142 1.62 10.66 2.10
C GLY A 142 2.83 10.57 3.02
N THR A 143 2.97 9.48 3.80
CA THR A 143 4.12 9.25 4.68
C THR A 143 5.03 8.18 4.09
N ASP A 144 6.33 8.44 4.06
CA ASP A 144 7.33 7.48 3.59
C ASP A 144 7.78 6.54 4.71
N ILE A 145 7.90 5.24 4.40
CA ILE A 145 8.43 4.23 5.33
C ILE A 145 9.95 4.22 5.19
N LYS A 146 10.64 4.78 6.17
CA LYS A 146 12.10 4.79 6.19
C LYS A 146 12.63 3.44 6.68
N LEU A 147 13.49 2.83 5.88
CA LEU A 147 14.12 1.55 6.23
C LEU A 147 15.16 1.73 7.34
N GLY A 148 15.13 0.84 8.32
CA GLY A 148 16.13 0.74 9.35
C GLY A 148 17.51 0.32 8.79
N LYS A 149 18.56 0.47 9.61
CA LYS A 149 19.92 0.08 9.24
C LYS A 149 19.99 -1.43 8.89
N GLY A 150 20.60 -1.75 7.75
CA GLY A 150 20.78 -3.13 7.26
C GLY A 150 19.53 -3.77 6.62
N VAL A 151 18.35 -3.16 6.74
CA VAL A 151 17.11 -3.71 6.17
C VAL A 151 17.16 -3.76 4.64
N LYS A 152 17.76 -2.75 4.01
CA LYS A 152 17.92 -2.70 2.56
C LYS A 152 18.73 -3.89 2.04
N ASP A 153 19.85 -4.20 2.70
CA ASP A 153 20.75 -5.29 2.32
C ASP A 153 20.10 -6.67 2.57
N GLY A 154 19.19 -6.75 3.56
CA GLY A 154 18.37 -7.92 3.87
C GLY A 154 17.16 -8.13 2.94
N GLY A 155 17.02 -7.36 1.85
CA GLY A 155 15.94 -7.48 0.88
C GLY A 155 14.80 -6.46 1.04
N GLY A 156 14.97 -5.46 1.90
CA GLY A 156 14.07 -4.31 2.03
C GLY A 156 12.68 -4.63 2.56
N LEU A 157 11.77 -3.68 2.39
CA LEU A 157 10.37 -3.81 2.82
C LEU A 157 9.62 -4.82 1.94
N ALA A 158 9.09 -5.86 2.56
CA ALA A 158 8.19 -6.79 1.90
C ALA A 158 6.75 -6.28 1.96
N ILE A 159 6.01 -6.40 0.85
CA ILE A 159 4.61 -6.02 0.76
C ILE A 159 3.76 -7.23 0.39
N ILE A 160 2.75 -7.50 1.21
CA ILE A 160 1.75 -8.53 0.95
C ILE A 160 0.42 -7.84 0.72
N GLY A 161 -0.13 -7.92 -0.51
CA GLY A 161 -1.51 -7.54 -0.79
C GLY A 161 -2.44 -8.72 -0.54
N THR A 162 -3.42 -8.56 0.34
CA THR A 162 -4.35 -9.66 0.65
C THR A 162 -5.35 -9.95 -0.46
N GLU A 163 -5.61 -8.96 -1.29
CA GLU A 163 -6.53 -9.02 -2.44
C GLU A 163 -6.16 -7.96 -3.45
N ARG A 164 -6.59 -8.15 -4.70
CA ARG A 164 -6.59 -7.09 -5.70
C ARG A 164 -7.75 -6.14 -5.44
N HIS A 165 -7.51 -4.86 -5.72
CA HIS A 165 -8.53 -3.83 -5.65
C HIS A 165 -9.23 -3.68 -6.99
N ASP A 166 -10.44 -3.12 -6.99
CA ASP A 166 -11.17 -2.78 -8.21
C ASP A 166 -10.41 -1.79 -9.10
N SER A 167 -9.62 -0.92 -8.48
CA SER A 167 -8.76 0.02 -9.19
C SER A 167 -7.30 -0.43 -9.18
N ARG A 168 -6.74 -0.62 -10.37
CA ARG A 168 -5.32 -0.94 -10.57
C ARG A 168 -4.39 0.13 -9.98
N ARG A 169 -4.85 1.37 -9.92
CA ARG A 169 -4.14 2.49 -9.29
C ARG A 169 -3.87 2.23 -7.81
N VAL A 170 -4.86 1.67 -7.09
CA VAL A 170 -4.72 1.38 -5.65
C VAL A 170 -3.69 0.28 -5.42
N ASP A 171 -3.68 -0.77 -6.24
CA ASP A 171 -2.65 -1.81 -6.17
C ASP A 171 -1.25 -1.25 -6.44
N ARG A 172 -1.11 -0.37 -7.42
CA ARG A 172 0.16 0.33 -7.70
C ARG A 172 0.60 1.21 -6.52
N GLN A 173 -0.34 1.87 -5.84
CA GLN A 173 -0.02 2.67 -4.64
C GLN A 173 0.49 1.83 -3.49
N LEU A 174 -0.11 0.65 -3.26
CA LEU A 174 0.36 -0.28 -2.24
C LEU A 174 1.77 -0.79 -2.57
N ARG A 175 1.98 -1.34 -3.77
CA ARG A 175 3.30 -1.83 -4.23
C ARG A 175 4.36 -0.74 -4.25
N GLY A 176 3.99 0.49 -4.61
CA GLY A 176 4.87 1.65 -4.63
C GLY A 176 5.33 2.14 -3.27
N ARG A 177 4.96 1.49 -2.16
CA ARG A 177 5.54 1.75 -0.84
C ARG A 177 6.90 1.06 -0.65
N SER A 178 7.20 0.03 -1.45
CA SER A 178 8.50 -0.64 -1.50
C SER A 178 9.33 -0.14 -2.68
N GLY A 179 10.65 -0.28 -2.59
CA GLY A 179 11.58 0.08 -3.66
C GLY A 179 11.85 1.58 -3.80
N ARG A 180 11.49 2.41 -2.82
CA ARG A 180 11.70 3.87 -2.86
C ARG A 180 13.13 4.29 -2.54
N GLN A 181 13.79 3.54 -1.67
CA GLN A 181 15.16 3.85 -1.23
C GLN A 181 16.22 3.02 -1.98
N GLY A 182 15.85 2.44 -3.09
CA GLY A 182 16.71 1.65 -3.97
C GLY A 182 16.61 0.18 -3.75
#